data_bdcf1787e9ae627aa3aab42c38aa6c97
#
_entry.id   bdcf1787e9ae627aa3aab42c38aa6c97
#
_cell.length_a   1.000
_cell.length_b   1.000
_cell.length_c   1.000
_cell.angle_alpha   90.00
_cell.angle_beta   90.00
_cell.angle_gamma   90.00
#
_symmetry.space_group_name_H-M   'P 1'
#
loop_
_entity.id
_entity.type
_entity.pdbx_description
1 polymer ?
#
loop_
_entity_poly.entity_id
_entity_poly.type
_entity_poly.pdbx_seq_one_letter_code
_entity_poly.pdbx_strand_id
1 'polypeptide(L)' 'MATAEVDSTATIDGGSCVGAMAKIGARAHISGSIVESGAVISSGATVIDSYIAHGARVEKNAQISNSFLTIDENISMQA' A
#
# COMPACT_ATOMS: atom_id res chain seq x y z
N MET A 1 -5.30 -20.74 -1.96
CA MET A 1 -4.73 -19.98 -1.04
C MET A 1 -4.54 -18.58 -1.49
N ALA A 2 -5.05 -17.68 -0.82
CA ALA A 2 -4.98 -16.31 -1.25
C ALA A 2 -3.65 -15.72 -0.86
N THR A 3 -3.03 -15.04 -1.75
CA THR A 3 -1.77 -14.40 -1.46
C THR A 3 -1.81 -13.00 -2.02
N ALA A 4 -0.91 -12.19 -1.57
CA ALA A 4 -0.80 -10.84 -2.08
C ALA A 4 -0.35 -10.87 -3.53
N GLU A 5 -0.80 -9.90 -4.29
CA GLU A 5 -0.36 -9.74 -5.65
C GLU A 5 0.56 -8.54 -5.70
N VAL A 6 1.81 -8.77 -5.97
CA VAL A 6 2.80 -7.70 -6.01
C VAL A 6 3.40 -7.67 -7.39
N ASP A 7 3.28 -6.53 -8.05
CA ASP A 7 3.84 -6.40 -9.38
C ASP A 7 5.35 -6.55 -9.32
N SER A 8 5.94 -7.15 -10.34
CA SER A 8 7.37 -7.41 -10.33
C SER A 8 8.20 -6.14 -10.28
N THR A 9 7.65 -5.01 -10.65
CA THR A 9 8.38 -3.75 -10.59
C THR A 9 8.16 -3.00 -9.28
N ALA A 10 7.30 -3.52 -8.40
CA ALA A 10 7.09 -2.87 -7.12
C ALA A 10 8.24 -3.19 -6.18
N THR A 11 8.50 -2.30 -5.26
CA THR A 11 9.56 -2.48 -4.28
C THR A 11 8.96 -2.49 -2.88
N ILE A 12 9.29 -3.50 -2.10
CA ILE A 12 8.82 -3.60 -0.73
C ILE A 12 10.04 -3.85 0.13
N ASP A 13 10.36 -2.93 1.03
CA ASP A 13 11.53 -3.09 1.85
C ASP A 13 11.33 -2.45 3.22
N GLY A 14 12.38 -2.34 3.99
CA GLY A 14 12.31 -1.71 5.29
C GLY A 14 11.51 -2.48 6.32
N GLY A 15 11.34 -3.78 6.12
CA GLY A 15 10.56 -4.58 7.06
C GLY A 15 9.07 -4.48 6.86
N SER A 16 8.63 -4.08 5.68
CA SER A 16 7.22 -3.95 5.42
C SER A 16 6.50 -5.28 5.41
N CYS A 17 5.22 -5.26 5.71
CA CYS A 17 4.37 -6.45 5.66
C CYS A 17 3.21 -6.21 4.71
N VAL A 18 2.90 -7.21 3.91
CA VAL A 18 1.79 -7.11 2.96
C VAL A 18 0.84 -8.27 3.22
N GLY A 19 -0.39 -7.98 3.55
CA GLY A 19 -1.35 -9.01 3.91
C GLY A 19 -1.88 -9.79 2.72
N ALA A 20 -2.58 -10.86 3.00
CA ALA A 20 -3.17 -11.70 1.96
C ALA A 20 -4.15 -10.89 1.14
N MET A 21 -4.21 -11.16 -0.14
CA MET A 21 -5.14 -10.53 -1.06
C MET A 21 -4.92 -9.05 -1.26
N ALA A 22 -3.87 -8.48 -0.70
CA ALA A 22 -3.52 -7.11 -1.00
C ALA A 22 -2.97 -7.03 -2.42
N LYS A 23 -3.13 -5.90 -3.06
CA LYS A 23 -2.64 -5.72 -4.41
C LYS A 23 -1.72 -4.53 -4.47
N ILE A 24 -0.52 -4.74 -4.98
CA ILE A 24 0.49 -3.70 -5.07
C ILE A 24 0.76 -3.44 -6.56
N GLY A 25 0.51 -2.26 -7.01
CA GLY A 25 0.63 -1.92 -8.42
C GLY A 25 2.07 -1.76 -8.90
N ALA A 26 2.21 -1.53 -10.19
CA ALA A 26 3.52 -1.41 -10.82
C ALA A 26 4.27 -0.20 -10.26
N ARG A 27 5.53 -0.39 -9.98
CA ARG A 27 6.40 0.68 -9.53
C ARG A 27 5.99 1.30 -8.19
N ALA A 28 5.13 0.66 -7.46
CA ALA A 28 4.78 1.12 -6.13
C ALA A 28 5.96 0.87 -5.21
N HIS A 29 6.13 1.70 -4.22
CA HIS A 29 7.23 1.56 -3.28
C HIS A 29 6.67 1.55 -1.87
N ILE A 30 6.94 0.50 -1.12
CA ILE A 30 6.46 0.36 0.23
C ILE A 30 7.66 0.15 1.14
N SER A 31 7.82 1.00 2.12
CA SER A 31 8.97 0.92 3.00
C SER A 31 8.52 1.08 4.45
N GLY A 32 8.92 0.16 5.31
CA GLY A 32 8.61 0.24 6.73
C GLY A 32 7.14 0.32 7.05
N SER A 33 6.28 -0.18 6.17
CA SER A 33 4.85 0.02 6.29
C SER A 33 4.12 -1.29 6.42
N ILE A 34 2.87 -1.23 6.86
CA ILE A 34 2.03 -2.41 6.96
C ILE A 34 0.85 -2.24 6.05
N VAL A 35 0.65 -3.19 5.14
CA VAL A 35 -0.48 -3.19 4.23
C VAL A 35 -1.35 -4.37 4.62
N GLU A 36 -2.53 -4.10 5.14
CA GLU A 36 -3.40 -5.17 5.61
C GLU A 36 -4.05 -5.91 4.44
N SER A 37 -4.67 -7.02 4.75
CA SER A 37 -5.27 -7.83 3.71
C SER A 37 -6.32 -7.07 2.94
N GLY A 38 -6.39 -7.30 1.66
CA GLY A 38 -7.39 -6.69 0.81
C GLY A 38 -7.12 -5.24 0.44
N ALA A 39 -6.06 -4.65 0.94
CA ALA A 39 -5.75 -3.26 0.59
C ALA A 39 -5.21 -3.18 -0.82
N VAL A 40 -5.36 -2.04 -1.45
CA VAL A 40 -4.91 -1.84 -2.83
C VAL A 40 -3.98 -0.65 -2.90
N ILE A 41 -2.78 -0.87 -3.38
CA ILE A 41 -1.82 0.20 -3.61
C ILE A 41 -1.70 0.36 -5.11
N SER A 42 -2.09 1.49 -5.64
CA SER A 42 -2.11 1.71 -7.07
C SER A 42 -0.71 1.93 -7.62
N SER A 43 -0.58 1.91 -8.93
CA SER A 43 0.73 2.03 -9.56
C SER A 43 1.40 3.34 -9.21
N GLY A 44 2.68 3.31 -8.99
CA GLY A 44 3.47 4.51 -8.73
C GLY A 44 3.30 5.10 -7.36
N ALA A 45 2.47 4.50 -6.51
CA ALA A 45 2.26 5.05 -5.17
C ALA A 45 3.46 4.76 -4.27
N THR A 46 3.68 5.62 -3.32
CA THR A 46 4.76 5.47 -2.36
C THR A 46 4.18 5.46 -0.95
N VAL A 47 4.49 4.45 -0.17
CA VAL A 47 3.97 4.31 1.19
C VAL A 47 5.15 4.09 2.12
N ILE A 48 5.40 5.02 3.01
CA ILE A 48 6.55 4.97 3.89
C ILE A 48 6.11 5.15 5.33
N ASP A 49 6.55 4.25 6.20
CA ASP A 49 6.27 4.33 7.62
C ASP A 49 4.79 4.54 7.91
N SER A 50 3.94 3.88 7.15
CA SER A 50 2.50 4.10 7.22
C SER A 50 1.77 2.80 7.45
N TYR A 51 0.51 2.89 7.77
CA TYR A 51 -0.33 1.72 7.98
C TYR A 51 -1.52 1.83 7.05
N ILE A 52 -1.70 0.84 6.19
CA ILE A 52 -2.81 0.80 5.25
C ILE A 52 -3.78 -0.26 5.74
N ALA A 53 -4.93 0.17 6.20
CA ALA A 53 -5.87 -0.74 6.83
C ALA A 53 -6.53 -1.69 5.84
N HIS A 54 -7.16 -2.72 6.35
CA HIS A 54 -7.86 -3.70 5.55
C HIS A 54 -8.81 -3.01 4.58
N GLY A 55 -8.71 -3.34 3.32
CA GLY A 55 -9.61 -2.82 2.31
C GLY A 55 -9.36 -1.38 1.89
N ALA A 56 -8.38 -0.71 2.46
CA ALA A 56 -8.13 0.68 2.08
C ALA A 56 -7.47 0.74 0.72
N ARG A 57 -7.51 1.89 0.09
CA ARG A 57 -6.97 2.04 -1.25
C ARG A 57 -6.09 3.27 -1.33
N VAL A 58 -4.95 3.13 -1.96
CA VAL A 58 -4.04 4.23 -2.20
C VAL A 58 -4.10 4.59 -3.68
N GLU A 59 -4.30 5.82 -3.99
CA GLU A 59 -4.44 6.28 -5.36
C GLU A 59 -3.14 6.20 -6.13
N LYS A 60 -3.27 6.23 -7.45
CA LYS A 60 -2.11 6.20 -8.33
C LYS A 60 -1.19 7.37 -8.05
N ASN A 61 0.08 7.11 -7.95
CA ASN A 61 1.10 8.12 -7.72
C ASN A 61 0.96 8.89 -6.41
N ALA A 62 0.15 8.40 -5.47
CA ALA A 62 0.01 9.07 -4.18
C ALA A 62 1.25 8.86 -3.36
N GLN A 63 1.53 9.77 -2.47
CA GLN A 63 2.66 9.63 -1.57
C GLN A 63 2.14 9.69 -0.14
N ILE A 64 2.34 8.62 0.60
CA ILE A 64 1.83 8.48 1.94
C ILE A 64 3.03 8.28 2.87
N SER A 65 3.17 9.10 3.86
CA SER A 65 4.21 8.88 4.84
C SER A 65 3.70 9.19 6.24
N ASN A 66 4.12 8.39 7.20
CA ASN A 66 3.75 8.55 8.58
C ASN A 66 2.25 8.71 8.78
N SER A 67 1.47 7.96 8.03
CA SER A 67 0.02 8.13 8.04
C SER A 67 -0.69 6.82 8.32
N PHE A 68 -1.94 6.91 8.68
CA PHE A 68 -2.78 5.75 8.90
C PHE A 68 -3.97 5.88 7.95
N LEU A 69 -4.11 4.93 7.05
CA LEU A 69 -5.15 5.00 6.05
C LEU A 69 -6.21 3.96 6.34
N THR A 70 -7.44 4.37 6.43
CA THR A 70 -8.51 3.44 6.72
C THR A 70 -9.44 3.27 5.53
N ILE A 71 -10.30 2.29 5.65
CA ILE A 71 -11.19 1.98 4.55
C ILE A 71 -12.19 3.07 4.31
N ASP A 72 -12.49 3.87 5.28
CA ASP A 72 -13.52 4.87 5.11
C ASP A 72 -13.08 6.03 4.30
N GLU A 73 -11.83 6.16 3.97
CA GLU A 73 -11.39 7.27 3.26
C GLU A 73 -10.57 6.93 2.15
N ASN A 74 -10.72 7.62 1.07
CA ASN A 74 -9.86 7.49 -0.04
C ASN A 74 -8.91 8.56 0.12
N ILE A 75 -7.69 8.31 0.32
CA ILE A 75 -6.75 9.32 0.41
C ILE A 75 -6.28 9.68 -0.88
N SER A 76 -6.51 10.83 -1.31
CA SER A 76 -6.07 11.21 -2.56
C SER A 76 -5.01 12.12 -2.25
N MET A 77 -4.05 11.86 -2.11
CA MET A 77 -2.97 12.53 -1.98
C MET A 77 -2.78 13.39 -0.97
N GLN A 78 -2.88 13.44 -0.22
CA GLN A 78 -2.76 14.25 0.60
C GLN A 78 -2.01 14.10 1.57
N ALA A 79 -1.64 13.86 1.93
CA ALA A 79 -0.94 13.64 2.90
C ALA A 79 -0.37 14.44 3.72
#